data_ced259bb56aff48adc9b33c803632449
#
_entry.id   ced259bb56aff48adc9b33c803632449
#
_cell.length_a   1.000
_cell.length_b   1.000
_cell.length_c   1.000
_cell.angle_alpha   90.00
_cell.angle_beta   90.00
_cell.angle_gamma   90.00
#
_symmetry.space_group_name_H-M   'P 1'
#
loop_
_entity.id
_entity.type
_entity.pdbx_description
1 polymer ?
#
loop_
_entity_poly.entity_id
_entity_poly.type
_entity_poly.pdbx_seq_one_letter_code
_entity_poly.pdbx_strand_id
1 'polypeptide(L)'
;MGALMGSLVLGLVWREPDRAGSDSLEITPASLAEKPGRAITVLVIGLDGERIGDAVNHAAPAGSPGADALLLVRVNPKGPLQVLNLPVELAVRIPGSAAPVGLGTLYQRGGVALTADVVRELVGLEPPRPDRYLVLPRSALRRIVDRVGGLELSPPQVMRYQDKAQKYRIDLQSGLQRLNGSQVEQMVRFRDPNLGDSGRRIDHQLVESGLRERFRQPEQVSQLPNLLRDLQGQVETNLTARESLSLLAAGLDDQRPIQFTRLPLKPANKEFGGLRQLEIPPGKALWKAP
;
A
#
# COMPACT_ATOMS: atom_id res chain seq x y z
N MET A 1 -4.11 2.72 -4.06
CA MET A 1 -2.80 2.04 -3.91
C MET A 1 -2.90 0.94 -2.88
N GLY A 2 -3.88 0.13 -3.01
CA GLY A 2 -4.34 -0.62 -1.89
C GLY A 2 -3.91 -2.07 -1.79
N ALA A 3 -4.52 -2.97 -2.50
CA ALA A 3 -4.37 -4.39 -2.25
C ALA A 3 -3.09 -4.98 -2.82
N LEU A 4 -2.55 -4.38 -3.84
CA LEU A 4 -1.38 -4.93 -4.52
C LEU A 4 -0.06 -4.39 -4.01
N MET A 5 -0.01 -3.17 -3.55
CA MET A 5 1.14 -2.76 -2.76
C MET A 5 1.25 -3.68 -1.52
N GLY A 6 0.13 -4.02 -0.89
CA GLY A 6 0.12 -5.03 0.16
C GLY A 6 0.61 -6.40 -0.29
N SER A 7 0.10 -6.95 -1.38
CA SER A 7 0.52 -8.27 -1.89
C SER A 7 1.91 -8.25 -2.51
N LEU A 8 2.30 -7.15 -3.09
CA LEU A 8 3.49 -6.98 -3.90
C LEU A 8 4.72 -6.64 -3.09
N VAL A 9 4.53 -5.91 -2.03
CA VAL A 9 5.61 -5.46 -1.17
C VAL A 9 5.79 -6.37 0.05
N LEU A 10 4.89 -7.31 0.25
CA LEU A 10 5.02 -8.38 1.26
C LEU A 10 6.17 -9.35 0.97
N GLY A 11 6.89 -9.14 -0.13
CA GLY A 11 7.99 -9.91 -0.62
C GLY A 11 9.41 -9.50 -0.22
N LEU A 12 9.62 -8.62 0.71
CA LEU A 12 10.87 -7.86 0.78
C LEU A 12 11.80 -8.12 1.96
N VAL A 13 12.38 -9.28 2.15
CA VAL A 13 13.68 -9.51 2.85
C VAL A 13 14.06 -11.01 2.91
N TRP A 14 14.99 -11.45 2.49
CA TRP A 14 16.15 -12.14 1.96
C TRP A 14 16.75 -13.42 2.63
N ARG A 15 17.16 -14.34 1.83
CA ARG A 15 18.43 -15.12 1.82
C ARG A 15 18.43 -16.09 0.62
N GLU A 16 19.60 -16.31 0.04
CA GLU A 16 19.77 -17.01 -1.23
C GLU A 16 19.15 -18.42 -1.26
N PRO A 17 18.53 -18.84 -2.39
CA PRO A 17 18.19 -20.24 -2.62
C PRO A 17 19.36 -20.95 -3.30
N ASP A 18 19.67 -22.16 -2.82
CA ASP A 18 20.56 -23.11 -3.47
C ASP A 18 20.07 -23.46 -4.88
N ARG A 19 20.96 -23.45 -5.82
CA ARG A 19 20.69 -23.89 -7.20
C ARG A 19 20.59 -25.40 -7.26
N ALA A 20 19.46 -25.91 -7.70
CA ALA A 20 19.32 -27.28 -8.15
C ALA A 20 18.34 -27.37 -9.34
N GLY A 21 18.85 -27.91 -10.47
CA GLY A 21 18.06 -28.61 -11.48
C GLY A 21 17.35 -27.74 -12.53
N SER A 22 17.88 -27.71 -13.75
CA SER A 22 17.24 -27.14 -14.91
C SER A 22 16.24 -28.12 -15.53
N ASP A 23 15.02 -28.13 -15.02
CA ASP A 23 13.85 -28.42 -15.84
C ASP A 23 13.20 -27.08 -16.16
N SER A 24 12.75 -26.89 -17.40
CA SER A 24 12.05 -25.68 -17.85
C SER A 24 10.68 -25.59 -17.17
N LEU A 25 10.69 -25.35 -15.85
CA LEU A 25 9.50 -25.10 -15.07
C LEU A 25 8.90 -23.77 -15.52
N GLU A 26 7.66 -23.81 -15.91
CA GLU A 26 6.89 -22.62 -16.24
C GLU A 26 6.97 -21.63 -15.06
N ILE A 27 7.56 -20.48 -15.32
CA ILE A 27 7.76 -19.45 -14.28
C ILE A 27 6.44 -18.76 -14.02
N THR A 28 5.78 -19.16 -12.94
CA THR A 28 4.50 -18.63 -12.48
C THR A 28 4.62 -18.03 -11.07
N PRO A 29 3.69 -17.21 -10.62
CA PRO A 29 3.68 -16.76 -9.23
C PRO A 29 3.74 -17.91 -8.21
N ALA A 30 3.18 -19.07 -8.53
CA ALA A 30 3.24 -20.25 -7.66
C ALA A 30 4.66 -20.82 -7.50
N SER A 31 5.57 -20.57 -8.44
CA SER A 31 6.97 -21.01 -8.34
C SER A 31 7.83 -20.17 -7.41
N LEU A 32 7.35 -18.99 -6.93
CA LEU A 32 8.09 -18.11 -6.04
C LEU A 32 8.34 -18.71 -4.65
N ALA A 33 7.29 -19.20 -4.03
CA ALA A 33 7.32 -19.87 -2.73
C ALA A 33 5.97 -20.55 -2.45
N GLU A 34 5.98 -21.45 -1.48
CA GLU A 34 4.77 -22.06 -0.95
C GLU A 34 3.84 -20.98 -0.35
N LYS A 35 2.54 -21.05 -0.69
CA LYS A 35 1.53 -20.12 -0.17
C LYS A 35 1.39 -20.27 1.35
N PRO A 36 0.94 -19.20 2.06
CA PRO A 36 0.81 -19.26 3.52
C PRO A 36 -0.12 -20.39 3.98
N GLY A 37 0.34 -21.18 4.95
CA GLY A 37 -0.46 -22.26 5.57
C GLY A 37 -1.49 -21.77 6.59
N ARG A 38 -1.40 -20.48 7.02
CA ARG A 38 -2.37 -19.81 7.90
C ARG A 38 -2.72 -18.42 7.37
N ALA A 39 -3.78 -17.84 7.88
CA ALA A 39 -4.09 -16.45 7.58
C ALA A 39 -3.00 -15.52 8.13
N ILE A 40 -2.50 -14.63 7.27
CA ILE A 40 -1.52 -13.59 7.63
C ILE A 40 -2.15 -12.24 7.37
N THR A 41 -2.14 -11.38 8.39
CA THR A 41 -2.64 -10.02 8.31
C THR A 41 -1.47 -9.05 8.28
N VAL A 42 -1.46 -8.17 7.30
CA VAL A 42 -0.37 -7.21 7.07
C VAL A 42 -0.91 -5.79 7.05
N LEU A 43 -0.31 -4.91 7.85
CA LEU A 43 -0.55 -3.48 7.79
C LEU A 43 0.40 -2.85 6.78
N VAL A 44 -0.13 -2.22 5.75
CA VAL A 44 0.64 -1.50 4.74
C VAL A 44 0.47 0.00 4.94
N ILE A 45 1.57 0.71 5.04
CA ILE A 45 1.65 2.15 5.29
C ILE A 45 2.41 2.79 4.13
N GLY A 46 1.72 3.54 3.27
CA GLY A 46 2.35 4.38 2.25
C GLY A 46 2.66 5.75 2.83
N LEU A 47 3.93 6.14 2.83
CA LEU A 47 4.36 7.44 3.32
C LEU A 47 4.38 8.49 2.21
N ASP A 48 4.05 9.72 2.57
CA ASP A 48 4.23 10.90 1.72
C ASP A 48 5.68 11.43 1.75
N GLY A 49 6.53 10.87 2.61
CA GLY A 49 7.97 11.15 2.68
C GLY A 49 8.77 10.50 1.55
N GLU A 50 9.92 11.08 1.26
CA GLU A 50 10.82 10.57 0.22
C GLU A 50 11.47 9.25 0.64
N ARG A 51 11.94 9.16 1.90
CA ARG A 51 12.62 8.00 2.49
C ARG A 51 12.09 7.72 3.89
N ILE A 52 12.35 6.50 4.36
CA ILE A 52 12.14 6.16 5.76
C ILE A 52 13.05 7.03 6.64
N GLY A 53 12.49 7.61 7.70
CA GLY A 53 13.23 8.43 8.65
C GLY A 53 13.45 9.88 8.25
N ASP A 54 12.97 10.33 7.09
CA ASP A 54 13.01 11.75 6.73
C ASP A 54 12.27 12.58 7.78
N ALA A 55 12.97 13.60 8.32
CA ALA A 55 12.38 14.49 9.32
C ALA A 55 11.41 15.51 8.70
N VAL A 56 11.57 15.82 7.41
CA VAL A 56 10.80 16.82 6.69
C VAL A 56 10.26 16.24 5.40
N ASN A 57 8.99 16.50 5.14
CA ASN A 57 8.37 16.18 3.86
C ASN A 57 8.55 17.37 2.91
N HIS A 58 9.38 17.19 1.88
CA HIS A 58 9.63 18.23 0.86
C HIS A 58 8.56 18.26 -0.25
N ALA A 59 7.56 17.41 -0.18
CA ALA A 59 6.56 17.26 -1.25
C ALA A 59 5.11 17.43 -0.76
N ALA A 60 4.92 17.88 0.46
CA ALA A 60 3.62 18.18 1.06
C ALA A 60 3.71 19.43 1.93
N PRO A 61 2.61 19.91 2.51
CA PRO A 61 2.67 20.98 3.50
C PRO A 61 3.73 20.69 4.56
N ALA A 62 4.45 21.74 4.97
CA ALA A 62 5.57 21.61 5.89
C ALA A 62 5.22 20.77 7.13
N GLY A 63 6.06 19.80 7.45
CA GLY A 63 5.86 18.87 8.56
C GLY A 63 6.66 17.60 8.40
N SER A 64 6.56 16.71 9.37
CA SER A 64 7.13 15.38 9.25
C SER A 64 6.27 14.51 8.32
N PRO A 65 6.86 13.53 7.62
CA PRO A 65 6.12 12.63 6.73
C PRO A 65 5.00 11.89 7.47
N GLY A 66 3.80 11.92 6.90
CA GLY A 66 2.64 11.18 7.36
C GLY A 66 2.33 9.99 6.46
N ALA A 67 1.28 9.26 6.80
CA ALA A 67 0.76 8.22 5.92
C ALA A 67 -0.26 8.82 4.95
N ASP A 68 -0.01 8.63 3.64
CA ASP A 68 -0.94 8.99 2.56
C ASP A 68 -1.88 7.83 2.21
N ALA A 69 -1.47 6.60 2.53
CA ALA A 69 -2.26 5.40 2.31
C ALA A 69 -2.08 4.43 3.47
N LEU A 70 -3.18 3.85 3.92
CA LEU A 70 -3.21 2.83 4.95
C LEU A 70 -4.12 1.69 4.53
N LEU A 71 -3.61 0.47 4.60
CA LEU A 71 -4.33 -0.72 4.23
C LEU A 71 -4.08 -1.84 5.21
N LEU A 72 -5.10 -2.62 5.44
CA LEU A 72 -4.99 -3.88 6.12
C LEU A 72 -5.30 -5.00 5.13
N VAL A 73 -4.31 -5.86 4.89
CA VAL A 73 -4.40 -6.97 3.93
C VAL A 73 -4.41 -8.28 4.70
N ARG A 74 -5.38 -9.14 4.41
CA ARG A 74 -5.41 -10.51 4.94
C ARG A 74 -5.25 -11.51 3.80
N VAL A 75 -4.18 -12.28 3.88
CA VAL A 75 -3.91 -13.39 2.98
C VAL A 75 -4.34 -14.67 3.68
N ASN A 76 -5.45 -15.24 3.23
CA ASN A 76 -5.97 -16.49 3.77
C ASN A 76 -5.32 -17.68 3.05
N PRO A 77 -5.15 -18.85 3.67
CA PRO A 77 -4.68 -20.07 2.98
C PRO A 77 -5.57 -20.45 1.80
N LYS A 78 -6.87 -20.28 1.98
CA LYS A 78 -7.92 -20.56 0.97
C LYS A 78 -8.87 -19.35 0.90
N GLY A 79 -9.57 -19.20 -0.23
CA GLY A 79 -10.55 -18.15 -0.43
C GLY A 79 -9.92 -16.80 -0.84
N PRO A 80 -10.65 -15.69 -0.71
CA PRO A 80 -10.24 -14.40 -1.24
C PRO A 80 -9.06 -13.78 -0.48
N LEU A 81 -8.29 -12.97 -1.20
CA LEU A 81 -7.45 -11.95 -0.60
C LEU A 81 -8.35 -10.82 -0.10
N GLN A 82 -8.31 -10.50 1.17
CA GLN A 82 -9.13 -9.43 1.74
C GLN A 82 -8.31 -8.17 1.93
N VAL A 83 -8.86 -7.05 1.52
CA VAL A 83 -8.23 -5.73 1.64
C VAL A 83 -9.20 -4.75 2.24
N LEU A 84 -8.82 -4.17 3.36
CA LEU A 84 -9.52 -3.08 4.00
C LEU A 84 -8.75 -1.78 3.78
N ASN A 85 -9.36 -0.83 3.09
CA ASN A 85 -8.84 0.52 3.00
C ASN A 85 -9.16 1.28 4.29
N LEU A 86 -8.12 1.87 4.88
CA LEU A 86 -8.18 2.66 6.11
C LEU A 86 -7.98 4.15 5.73
N PRO A 87 -9.05 4.95 5.70
CA PRO A 87 -8.95 6.35 5.30
C PRO A 87 -8.06 7.16 6.25
N VAL A 88 -7.09 7.86 5.71
CA VAL A 88 -6.11 8.64 6.49
C VAL A 88 -6.76 9.79 7.28
N GLU A 89 -7.90 10.28 6.80
CA GLU A 89 -8.74 11.29 7.44
C GLU A 89 -9.67 10.75 8.53
N LEU A 90 -9.65 9.45 8.82
CA LEU A 90 -10.46 8.87 9.89
C LEU A 90 -10.03 9.42 11.25
N ALA A 91 -10.98 9.99 11.98
CA ALA A 91 -10.77 10.49 13.34
C ALA A 91 -10.58 9.32 14.32
N VAL A 92 -9.44 9.28 14.98
CA VAL A 92 -9.12 8.29 16.00
C VAL A 92 -8.68 8.98 17.29
N ARG A 93 -8.95 8.34 18.43
CA ARG A 93 -8.46 8.80 19.74
C ARG A 93 -7.21 8.04 20.10
N ILE A 94 -6.22 8.74 20.60
CA ILE A 94 -4.99 8.14 21.12
C ILE A 94 -4.77 8.60 22.58
N PRO A 95 -4.15 7.80 23.42
CA PRO A 95 -3.79 8.21 24.77
C PRO A 95 -2.98 9.50 24.79
N GLY A 96 -3.29 10.39 25.70
CA GLY A 96 -2.59 11.68 25.84
C GLY A 96 -2.99 12.78 24.84
N SER A 97 -3.90 12.51 23.89
CA SER A 97 -4.42 13.57 23.00
C SER A 97 -5.77 14.07 23.49
N ALA A 98 -5.89 15.39 23.67
CA ALA A 98 -7.14 16.05 24.08
C ALA A 98 -8.23 15.96 23.00
N ALA A 99 -7.85 15.91 21.72
CA ALA A 99 -8.74 15.85 20.58
C ALA A 99 -8.43 14.64 19.68
N PRO A 100 -9.41 14.16 18.90
CA PRO A 100 -9.18 13.15 17.89
C PRO A 100 -8.14 13.63 16.87
N VAL A 101 -7.35 12.69 16.35
CA VAL A 101 -6.34 12.93 15.31
C VAL A 101 -6.66 12.11 14.06
N GLY A 102 -6.17 12.52 12.92
CA GLY A 102 -6.31 11.74 11.69
C GLY A 102 -5.46 10.48 11.74
N LEU A 103 -6.02 9.35 11.31
CA LEU A 103 -5.34 8.06 11.28
C LEU A 103 -3.99 8.13 10.54
N GLY A 104 -3.91 8.90 9.45
CA GLY A 104 -2.67 9.12 8.68
C GLY A 104 -1.54 9.79 9.46
N THR A 105 -1.84 10.47 10.58
CA THR A 105 -0.81 11.14 11.40
C THR A 105 -0.16 10.22 12.44
N LEU A 106 -0.65 8.99 12.61
CA LEU A 106 -0.18 8.09 13.66
C LEU A 106 1.25 7.65 13.45
N TYR A 107 1.64 7.35 12.21
CA TYR A 107 3.01 6.97 11.91
C TYR A 107 4.01 8.06 12.32
N GLN A 108 3.70 9.30 12.03
CA GLN A 108 4.50 10.47 12.44
C GLN A 108 4.63 10.60 13.96
N ARG A 109 3.58 10.21 14.72
CA ARG A 109 3.50 10.39 16.18
C ARG A 109 4.15 9.25 16.97
N GLY A 110 4.08 8.04 16.49
CA GLY A 110 4.54 6.85 17.21
C GLY A 110 4.90 5.66 16.31
N GLY A 111 5.21 5.93 15.04
CA GLY A 111 5.68 4.92 14.10
C GLY A 111 4.66 3.82 13.82
N VAL A 112 5.19 2.68 13.41
CA VAL A 112 4.41 1.48 13.12
C VAL A 112 3.66 0.98 14.36
N ALA A 113 4.29 1.02 15.54
CA ALA A 113 3.71 0.47 16.76
C ALA A 113 2.37 1.13 17.09
N LEU A 114 2.35 2.48 17.19
CA LEU A 114 1.12 3.22 17.47
C LEU A 114 0.06 3.01 16.36
N THR A 115 0.51 3.01 15.11
CA THR A 115 -0.42 2.81 13.98
C THR A 115 -1.06 1.42 14.01
N ALA A 116 -0.26 0.38 14.27
CA ALA A 116 -0.74 -1.00 14.36
C ALA A 116 -1.69 -1.20 15.54
N ASP A 117 -1.39 -0.62 16.70
CA ASP A 117 -2.24 -0.72 17.88
C ASP A 117 -3.62 -0.08 17.66
N VAL A 118 -3.64 1.15 17.13
CA VAL A 118 -4.90 1.83 16.82
C VAL A 118 -5.69 1.10 15.75
N VAL A 119 -5.04 0.58 14.69
CA VAL A 119 -5.70 -0.21 13.65
C VAL A 119 -6.27 -1.51 14.23
N ARG A 120 -5.53 -2.19 15.11
CA ARG A 120 -5.99 -3.41 15.80
C ARG A 120 -7.29 -3.14 16.57
N GLU A 121 -7.31 -2.10 17.39
CA GLU A 121 -8.51 -1.71 18.16
C GLU A 121 -9.65 -1.31 17.26
N LEU A 122 -9.37 -0.51 16.21
CA LEU A 122 -10.37 -0.04 15.26
C LEU A 122 -11.18 -1.17 14.64
N VAL A 123 -10.52 -2.24 14.22
CA VAL A 123 -11.16 -3.36 13.52
C VAL A 123 -11.34 -4.62 14.38
N GLY A 124 -11.02 -4.54 15.68
CA GLY A 124 -11.20 -5.63 16.62
C GLY A 124 -10.35 -6.87 16.35
N LEU A 125 -9.09 -6.68 15.94
CA LEU A 125 -8.17 -7.79 15.78
C LEU A 125 -7.65 -8.27 17.14
N GLU A 126 -7.51 -9.60 17.27
CA GLU A 126 -6.88 -10.18 18.45
C GLU A 126 -5.35 -10.06 18.36
N PRO A 127 -4.65 -9.77 19.49
CA PRO A 127 -3.18 -9.80 19.52
C PRO A 127 -2.63 -11.16 19.05
N PRO A 128 -1.46 -11.20 18.41
CA PRO A 128 -0.52 -10.11 18.11
C PRO A 128 -0.77 -9.41 16.75
N ARG A 129 -1.98 -9.47 16.21
CA ARG A 129 -2.31 -8.90 14.89
C ARG A 129 -2.30 -7.37 14.90
N PRO A 130 -1.98 -6.71 13.75
CA PRO A 130 -1.58 -7.34 12.48
C PRO A 130 -0.28 -8.13 12.63
N ASP A 131 -0.19 -9.32 11.96
CA ASP A 131 0.96 -10.22 12.06
C ASP A 131 2.24 -9.57 11.53
N ARG A 132 2.12 -8.78 10.49
CA ARG A 132 3.22 -8.17 9.75
C ARG A 132 2.87 -6.72 9.38
N TYR A 133 3.92 -5.96 9.06
CA TYR A 133 3.78 -4.62 8.53
C TYR A 133 4.76 -4.35 7.40
N LEU A 134 4.45 -3.30 6.64
CA LEU A 134 5.26 -2.80 5.57
C LEU A 134 5.05 -1.30 5.42
N VAL A 135 6.12 -0.55 5.50
CA VAL A 135 6.14 0.90 5.29
C VAL A 135 6.88 1.22 4.00
N LEU A 136 6.22 1.96 3.13
CA LEU A 136 6.66 2.30 1.78
C LEU A 136 6.78 3.80 1.61
N PRO A 137 7.98 4.35 1.50
CA PRO A 137 8.18 5.74 1.11
C PRO A 137 7.99 5.91 -0.41
N ARG A 138 7.88 7.16 -0.87
CA ARG A 138 7.68 7.49 -2.29
C ARG A 138 8.78 6.95 -3.20
N SER A 139 10.04 7.02 -2.75
CA SER A 139 11.18 6.49 -3.51
C SER A 139 11.05 4.99 -3.79
N ALA A 140 10.51 4.21 -2.84
CA ALA A 140 10.29 2.79 -3.04
C ALA A 140 9.23 2.51 -4.11
N LEU A 141 8.12 3.28 -4.13
CA LEU A 141 7.12 3.17 -5.21
C LEU A 141 7.75 3.41 -6.58
N ARG A 142 8.49 4.52 -6.73
CA ARG A 142 9.15 4.82 -8.01
C ARG A 142 10.09 3.71 -8.44
N ARG A 143 10.92 3.23 -7.53
CA ARG A 143 11.87 2.15 -7.81
C ARG A 143 11.18 0.85 -8.23
N ILE A 144 10.08 0.48 -7.58
CA ILE A 144 9.29 -0.70 -7.96
C ILE A 144 8.83 -0.57 -9.41
N VAL A 145 8.24 0.56 -9.76
CA VAL A 145 7.72 0.81 -11.11
C VAL A 145 8.84 0.83 -12.14
N ASP A 146 9.94 1.52 -11.86
CA ASP A 146 11.09 1.60 -12.80
C ASP A 146 11.76 0.22 -12.98
N ARG A 147 11.84 -0.58 -11.93
CA ARG A 147 12.44 -1.91 -11.98
C ARG A 147 11.68 -2.88 -12.89
N VAL A 148 10.36 -2.72 -13.00
CA VAL A 148 9.52 -3.52 -13.91
C VAL A 148 9.40 -2.90 -15.31
N GLY A 149 10.13 -1.83 -15.59
CA GLY A 149 10.13 -1.16 -16.89
C GLY A 149 8.94 -0.25 -17.14
N GLY A 150 8.31 0.26 -16.06
CA GLY A 150 7.12 1.10 -16.13
C GLY A 150 5.82 0.32 -16.18
N LEU A 151 4.71 1.06 -16.05
CA LEU A 151 3.34 0.53 -16.11
C LEU A 151 2.59 1.09 -17.32
N GLU A 152 1.86 0.25 -18.01
CA GLU A 152 0.89 0.68 -19.02
C GLU A 152 -0.41 1.05 -18.32
N LEU A 153 -0.70 2.34 -18.27
CA LEU A 153 -1.86 2.89 -17.58
C LEU A 153 -2.59 3.88 -18.47
N SER A 154 -3.88 4.04 -18.22
CA SER A 154 -4.73 4.99 -18.91
C SER A 154 -5.27 6.02 -17.92
N PRO A 155 -4.53 7.13 -17.64
CA PRO A 155 -5.05 8.20 -16.82
C PRO A 155 -6.40 8.68 -17.38
N PRO A 156 -7.46 8.82 -16.55
CA PRO A 156 -8.81 9.11 -17.02
C PRO A 156 -8.94 10.53 -17.60
N GLN A 157 -8.01 11.40 -17.26
CA GLN A 157 -7.99 12.79 -17.68
C GLN A 157 -6.56 13.34 -17.73
N VAL A 158 -6.40 14.52 -18.31
CA VAL A 158 -5.15 15.28 -18.21
C VAL A 158 -4.97 15.76 -16.77
N MET A 159 -3.84 15.40 -16.17
CA MET A 159 -3.51 15.76 -14.78
C MET A 159 -2.46 16.84 -14.80
N ARG A 160 -2.82 18.05 -14.38
CA ARG A 160 -1.91 19.19 -14.28
C ARG A 160 -2.00 19.82 -12.90
N TYR A 161 -0.86 19.95 -12.27
CA TYR A 161 -0.71 20.63 -11.00
C TYR A 161 0.70 21.20 -10.88
N GLN A 162 0.84 22.38 -10.29
CA GLN A 162 2.14 22.96 -10.03
C GLN A 162 2.17 23.59 -8.65
N ASP A 163 3.14 23.18 -7.84
CA ASP A 163 3.51 23.80 -6.59
C ASP A 163 4.89 24.44 -6.73
N LYS A 164 4.93 25.76 -6.82
CA LYS A 164 6.19 26.52 -6.99
C LYS A 164 7.04 26.49 -5.73
N ALA A 165 6.41 26.46 -4.54
CA ALA A 165 7.13 26.48 -3.25
C ALA A 165 7.88 25.17 -3.03
N GLN A 166 7.29 24.05 -3.43
CA GLN A 166 7.87 22.71 -3.30
C GLN A 166 8.62 22.26 -4.56
N LYS A 167 8.65 23.08 -5.62
CA LYS A 167 9.21 22.72 -6.93
C LYS A 167 8.66 21.41 -7.47
N TYR A 168 7.37 21.13 -7.18
CA TYR A 168 6.70 19.92 -7.59
C TYR A 168 5.71 20.20 -8.73
N ARG A 169 5.73 19.33 -9.75
CA ARG A 169 4.85 19.44 -10.91
C ARG A 169 4.26 18.09 -11.25
N ILE A 170 2.98 18.07 -11.55
CA ILE A 170 2.27 16.98 -12.20
C ILE A 170 1.93 17.43 -13.61
N ASP A 171 2.26 16.62 -14.61
CA ASP A 171 1.95 16.88 -16.02
C ASP A 171 1.83 15.54 -16.76
N LEU A 172 0.64 14.95 -16.68
CA LEU A 172 0.31 13.68 -17.33
C LEU A 172 -0.82 13.89 -18.32
N GLN A 173 -0.69 13.26 -19.48
CA GLN A 173 -1.75 13.22 -20.47
C GLN A 173 -2.79 12.15 -20.11
N SER A 174 -4.00 12.26 -20.67
CA SER A 174 -5.00 11.20 -20.60
C SER A 174 -4.72 10.10 -21.63
N GLY A 175 -5.34 8.93 -21.43
CA GLY A 175 -5.24 7.80 -22.35
C GLY A 175 -4.08 6.86 -22.10
N LEU A 176 -4.02 5.77 -22.87
CA LEU A 176 -3.07 4.68 -22.66
C LEU A 176 -1.63 5.14 -22.94
N GLN A 177 -0.79 4.97 -21.96
CA GLN A 177 0.63 5.31 -22.04
C GLN A 177 1.45 4.50 -21.05
N ARG A 178 2.76 4.37 -21.31
CA ARG A 178 3.69 3.76 -20.36
C ARG A 178 4.23 4.83 -19.43
N LEU A 179 3.93 4.69 -18.14
CA LEU A 179 4.37 5.60 -17.08
C LEU A 179 5.56 5.02 -16.32
N ASN A 180 6.60 5.82 -16.15
CA ASN A 180 7.71 5.49 -15.26
C ASN A 180 7.36 5.76 -13.79
N GLY A 181 8.29 5.44 -12.85
CA GLY A 181 8.04 5.57 -11.42
C GLY A 181 7.67 7.00 -10.99
N SER A 182 8.32 8.02 -11.55
CA SER A 182 8.00 9.42 -11.26
C SER A 182 6.60 9.80 -11.75
N GLN A 183 6.21 9.34 -12.93
CA GLN A 183 4.88 9.60 -13.49
C GLN A 183 3.78 8.85 -12.73
N VAL A 184 4.05 7.61 -12.29
CA VAL A 184 3.12 6.87 -11.42
C VAL A 184 2.97 7.57 -10.06
N GLU A 185 4.06 8.08 -9.47
CA GLU A 185 3.98 8.91 -8.26
C GLU A 185 3.12 10.15 -8.50
N GLN A 186 3.30 10.86 -9.62
CA GLN A 186 2.47 12.01 -9.98
C GLN A 186 0.99 11.62 -10.04
N MET A 187 0.66 10.50 -10.68
CA MET A 187 -0.71 10.01 -10.81
C MET A 187 -1.37 9.73 -9.44
N VAL A 188 -0.69 8.99 -8.55
CA VAL A 188 -1.26 8.65 -7.24
C VAL A 188 -1.38 9.85 -6.29
N ARG A 189 -0.64 10.92 -6.56
CA ARG A 189 -0.67 12.17 -5.77
C ARG A 189 -1.63 13.20 -6.32
N PHE A 190 -2.06 13.05 -7.56
CA PHE A 190 -3.00 13.99 -8.17
C PHE A 190 -4.31 14.03 -7.38
N ARG A 191 -4.79 15.24 -7.14
CA ARG A 191 -6.09 15.50 -6.52
C ARG A 191 -6.95 16.26 -7.51
N ASP A 192 -7.90 15.56 -8.08
CA ASP A 192 -8.90 16.18 -8.95
C ASP A 192 -9.73 17.17 -8.14
N PRO A 193 -9.82 18.44 -8.53
CA PRO A 193 -10.61 19.44 -7.82
C PRO A 193 -12.10 19.10 -7.76
N ASN A 194 -12.63 18.37 -8.75
CA ASN A 194 -14.04 18.03 -8.87
C ASN A 194 -14.38 16.69 -8.19
N LEU A 195 -13.51 15.70 -8.30
CA LEU A 195 -13.73 14.35 -7.80
C LEU A 195 -13.12 14.11 -6.41
N GLY A 196 -12.17 14.95 -5.98
CA GLY A 196 -11.52 14.84 -4.69
C GLY A 196 -10.98 13.43 -4.40
N ASP A 197 -11.37 12.85 -3.26
CA ASP A 197 -10.94 11.50 -2.85
C ASP A 197 -11.47 10.39 -3.75
N SER A 198 -12.56 10.62 -4.49
CA SER A 198 -13.09 9.62 -5.43
C SER A 198 -12.18 9.47 -6.65
N GLY A 199 -11.66 10.57 -7.20
CA GLY A 199 -10.67 10.55 -8.28
C GLY A 199 -9.40 9.83 -7.85
N ARG A 200 -8.87 10.19 -6.69
CA ARG A 200 -7.65 9.55 -6.14
C ARG A 200 -7.81 8.03 -5.97
N ARG A 201 -8.98 7.54 -5.57
CA ARG A 201 -9.23 6.10 -5.48
C ARG A 201 -9.17 5.40 -6.84
N ILE A 202 -9.72 6.03 -7.88
CA ILE A 202 -9.65 5.51 -9.25
C ILE A 202 -8.19 5.40 -9.70
N ASP A 203 -7.40 6.45 -9.50
CA ASP A 203 -5.99 6.48 -9.87
C ASP A 203 -5.19 5.38 -9.13
N HIS A 204 -5.46 5.21 -7.84
CA HIS A 204 -4.85 4.15 -7.05
C HIS A 204 -5.22 2.74 -7.56
N GLN A 205 -6.49 2.51 -7.93
CA GLN A 205 -6.93 1.23 -8.48
C GLN A 205 -6.29 0.94 -9.85
N LEU A 206 -6.12 1.95 -10.68
CA LEU A 206 -5.44 1.80 -11.97
C LEU A 206 -3.97 1.39 -11.79
N VAL A 207 -3.24 2.09 -10.92
CA VAL A 207 -1.85 1.74 -10.62
C VAL A 207 -1.74 0.34 -10.01
N GLU A 208 -2.66 -0.01 -9.13
CA GLU A 208 -2.74 -1.32 -8.52
C GLU A 208 -2.93 -2.43 -9.56
N SER A 209 -3.89 -2.26 -10.44
CA SER A 209 -4.17 -3.22 -11.51
C SER A 209 -2.97 -3.35 -12.47
N GLY A 210 -2.37 -2.23 -12.87
CA GLY A 210 -1.21 -2.23 -13.74
C GLY A 210 0.01 -2.92 -13.12
N LEU A 211 0.26 -2.70 -11.83
CA LEU A 211 1.32 -3.42 -11.11
C LEU A 211 1.04 -4.92 -11.09
N ARG A 212 -0.18 -5.34 -10.78
CA ARG A 212 -0.55 -6.76 -10.73
C ARG A 212 -0.38 -7.43 -12.09
N GLU A 213 -0.85 -6.79 -13.13
CA GLU A 213 -0.69 -7.30 -14.50
C GLU A 213 0.79 -7.44 -14.87
N ARG A 214 1.58 -6.41 -14.57
CA ARG A 214 3.01 -6.42 -14.87
C ARG A 214 3.76 -7.50 -14.10
N PHE A 215 3.47 -7.68 -12.82
CA PHE A 215 4.14 -8.69 -11.98
C PHE A 215 3.75 -10.13 -12.27
N ARG A 216 2.67 -10.36 -13.00
CA ARG A 216 2.27 -11.71 -13.44
C ARG A 216 3.03 -12.18 -14.66
N GLN A 217 3.67 -11.28 -15.38
CA GLN A 217 4.47 -11.64 -16.55
C GLN A 217 5.65 -12.51 -16.11
N PRO A 218 5.91 -13.66 -16.77
CA PRO A 218 6.95 -14.61 -16.36
C PRO A 218 8.32 -13.97 -16.14
N GLU A 219 8.68 -13.01 -17.01
CA GLU A 219 9.94 -12.26 -16.91
C GLU A 219 10.01 -11.47 -15.60
N GLN A 220 8.90 -10.90 -15.16
CA GLN A 220 8.84 -10.12 -13.92
C GLN A 220 8.77 -11.03 -12.70
N VAL A 221 8.03 -12.14 -12.77
CA VAL A 221 8.01 -13.13 -11.69
C VAL A 221 9.42 -13.59 -11.36
N SER A 222 10.24 -13.90 -12.38
CA SER A 222 11.63 -14.31 -12.19
C SER A 222 12.52 -13.24 -11.55
N GLN A 223 12.16 -11.97 -11.71
CA GLN A 223 12.91 -10.82 -11.18
C GLN A 223 12.47 -10.39 -9.77
N LEU A 224 11.35 -10.92 -9.26
CA LEU A 224 10.84 -10.54 -7.94
C LEU A 224 11.86 -10.72 -6.81
N PRO A 225 12.63 -11.82 -6.72
CA PRO A 225 13.66 -11.95 -5.70
C PRO A 225 14.73 -10.84 -5.76
N ASN A 226 15.10 -10.40 -6.97
CA ASN A 226 16.04 -9.30 -7.17
C ASN A 226 15.43 -7.95 -6.77
N LEU A 227 14.19 -7.69 -7.19
CA LEU A 227 13.46 -6.49 -6.77
C LEU A 227 13.42 -6.40 -5.25
N LEU A 228 13.14 -7.50 -4.57
CA LEU A 228 13.11 -7.58 -3.12
C LEU A 228 14.44 -7.14 -2.49
N ARG A 229 15.53 -7.62 -3.06
CA ARG A 229 16.89 -7.26 -2.62
C ARG A 229 17.17 -5.77 -2.83
N ASP A 230 16.75 -5.22 -3.98
CA ASP A 230 16.94 -3.81 -4.31
C ASP A 230 16.19 -2.84 -3.40
N LEU A 231 15.10 -3.31 -2.79
CA LEU A 231 14.30 -2.51 -1.86
C LEU A 231 14.76 -2.67 -0.39
N GLN A 232 15.69 -3.58 -0.13
CA GLN A 232 16.24 -3.76 1.22
C GLN A 232 16.87 -2.45 1.73
N GLY A 233 16.53 -2.06 2.96
CA GLY A 233 16.96 -0.80 3.55
C GLY A 233 16.23 0.44 3.02
N GLN A 234 15.33 0.30 2.04
CA GLN A 234 14.51 1.39 1.54
C GLN A 234 13.07 1.36 2.06
N VAL A 235 12.66 0.23 2.61
CA VAL A 235 11.37 0.02 3.24
C VAL A 235 11.58 -0.43 4.68
N GLU A 236 10.58 -0.22 5.53
CA GLU A 236 10.57 -0.72 6.90
C GLU A 236 9.56 -1.86 7.00
N THR A 237 9.99 -3.04 7.46
CA THR A 237 9.12 -4.22 7.55
C THR A 237 9.67 -5.24 8.54
N ASN A 238 8.79 -6.07 9.12
CA ASN A 238 9.13 -7.25 9.88
C ASN A 238 8.92 -8.56 9.10
N LEU A 239 8.71 -8.46 7.79
CA LEU A 239 8.59 -9.61 6.91
C LEU A 239 9.96 -10.22 6.62
N THR A 240 10.04 -11.54 6.61
CA THR A 240 11.20 -12.25 6.04
C THR A 240 11.06 -12.34 4.52
N ALA A 241 12.16 -12.60 3.81
CA ALA A 241 12.13 -12.80 2.35
C ALA A 241 11.20 -13.94 1.93
N ARG A 242 11.27 -15.05 2.64
CA ARG A 242 10.45 -16.22 2.35
C ARG A 242 8.96 -15.93 2.55
N GLU A 243 8.59 -15.28 3.65
CA GLU A 243 7.20 -14.86 3.87
C GLU A 243 6.72 -13.94 2.77
N SER A 244 7.56 -13.10 2.34
CA SER A 244 7.33 -12.13 1.32
C SER A 244 7.04 -12.76 -0.04
N LEU A 245 7.91 -13.68 -0.49
CA LEU A 245 7.66 -14.46 -1.71
C LEU A 245 6.39 -15.30 -1.60
N SER A 246 6.12 -15.87 -0.42
CA SER A 246 4.90 -16.62 -0.12
C SER A 246 3.64 -15.77 -0.28
N LEU A 247 3.67 -14.55 0.24
CA LEU A 247 2.57 -13.60 0.12
C LEU A 247 2.40 -13.07 -1.30
N LEU A 248 3.50 -12.87 -2.04
CA LEU A 248 3.46 -12.55 -3.47
C LEU A 248 2.85 -13.70 -4.27
N ALA A 249 3.29 -14.93 -4.06
CA ALA A 249 2.71 -16.11 -4.71
C ALA A 249 1.19 -16.19 -4.50
N ALA A 250 0.73 -15.85 -3.29
CA ALA A 250 -0.70 -15.82 -2.99
C ALA A 250 -1.43 -14.60 -3.58
N GLY A 251 -0.79 -13.43 -3.61
CA GLY A 251 -1.39 -12.17 -4.10
C GLY A 251 -1.47 -12.07 -5.62
N LEU A 252 -0.55 -12.72 -6.32
CA LEU A 252 -0.50 -12.75 -7.78
C LEU A 252 -1.29 -13.93 -8.40
N ASP A 253 -1.82 -14.82 -7.57
CA ASP A 253 -2.67 -15.92 -8.01
C ASP A 253 -3.95 -15.39 -8.69
N ASP A 254 -4.15 -15.70 -9.97
CA ASP A 254 -5.30 -15.24 -10.76
C ASP A 254 -6.60 -15.97 -10.41
N GLN A 255 -6.50 -17.17 -9.86
CA GLN A 255 -7.65 -17.92 -9.37
C GLN A 255 -8.19 -17.38 -8.03
N ARG A 256 -7.49 -16.44 -7.43
CA ARG A 256 -7.86 -15.87 -6.14
C ARG A 256 -8.53 -14.51 -6.31
N PRO A 257 -9.83 -14.38 -5.98
CA PRO A 257 -10.51 -13.10 -6.01
C PRO A 257 -9.97 -12.16 -4.91
N ILE A 258 -10.00 -10.86 -5.18
CA ILE A 258 -9.68 -9.83 -4.19
C ILE A 258 -11.00 -9.24 -3.68
N GLN A 259 -11.19 -9.29 -2.38
CA GLN A 259 -12.35 -8.70 -1.71
C GLN A 259 -11.96 -7.38 -1.05
N PHE A 260 -12.41 -6.28 -1.64
CA PHE A 260 -12.22 -4.96 -1.07
C PHE A 260 -13.33 -4.62 -0.08
N THR A 261 -12.92 -4.15 1.09
CA THR A 261 -13.83 -3.62 2.11
C THR A 261 -13.53 -2.14 2.34
N ARG A 262 -14.59 -1.36 2.55
CA ARG A 262 -14.52 0.05 2.89
C ARG A 262 -15.13 0.29 4.25
N LEU A 263 -14.53 1.19 5.01
CA LEU A 263 -15.13 1.64 6.26
C LEU A 263 -16.32 2.57 5.97
N PRO A 264 -17.46 2.37 6.66
CA PRO A 264 -18.58 3.28 6.57
C PRO A 264 -18.25 4.57 7.33
N LEU A 265 -18.07 5.67 6.60
CA LEU A 265 -17.67 6.96 7.16
C LEU A 265 -18.77 8.01 6.98
N LYS A 266 -19.05 8.75 8.05
CA LYS A 266 -19.82 9.98 8.00
C LYS A 266 -19.14 11.02 7.13
N PRO A 267 -19.88 11.99 6.58
CA PRO A 267 -19.29 13.14 5.91
C PRO A 267 -18.23 13.84 6.79
N ALA A 268 -17.26 14.51 6.16
CA ALA A 268 -16.27 15.31 6.89
C ALA A 268 -16.96 16.39 7.72
N ASN A 269 -16.53 16.55 8.97
CA ASN A 269 -17.09 17.55 9.89
C ASN A 269 -16.04 18.64 10.16
N LYS A 270 -16.44 19.90 9.93
CA LYS A 270 -15.56 21.06 10.18
C LYS A 270 -15.19 21.20 11.66
N GLU A 271 -16.08 20.82 12.59
CA GLU A 271 -15.81 20.82 14.02
C GLU A 271 -14.67 19.88 14.44
N PHE A 272 -14.41 18.84 13.64
CA PHE A 272 -13.29 17.91 13.82
C PHE A 272 -12.11 18.20 12.88
N GLY A 273 -11.95 19.46 12.46
CA GLY A 273 -10.84 19.83 11.55
C GLY A 273 -10.89 19.15 10.19
N GLY A 274 -12.09 18.79 9.71
CA GLY A 274 -12.29 18.07 8.44
C GLY A 274 -12.12 16.56 8.54
N LEU A 275 -11.84 16.01 9.71
CA LEU A 275 -11.76 14.57 9.91
C LEU A 275 -13.14 13.91 9.78
N ARG A 276 -13.13 12.62 9.40
CA ARG A 276 -14.34 11.81 9.25
C ARG A 276 -14.48 10.82 10.40
N GLN A 277 -15.69 10.50 10.77
CA GLN A 277 -16.01 9.53 11.82
C GLN A 277 -16.61 8.27 11.22
N LEU A 278 -16.48 7.15 11.92
CA LEU A 278 -17.22 5.93 11.58
C LEU A 278 -18.72 6.13 11.76
N GLU A 279 -19.52 5.52 10.87
CA GLU A 279 -20.96 5.42 11.02
C GLU A 279 -21.37 4.40 12.09
N ILE A 280 -20.55 3.36 12.27
CA ILE A 280 -20.76 2.29 13.25
C ILE A 280 -19.57 2.25 14.23
N PRO A 281 -19.76 1.74 15.45
CA PRO A 281 -18.68 1.64 16.42
C PRO A 281 -17.48 0.82 15.92
N PRO A 282 -16.26 1.11 16.38
CA PRO A 282 -15.09 0.26 16.13
C PRO A 282 -15.34 -1.19 16.58
N GLY A 283 -14.70 -2.13 15.90
CA GLY A 283 -14.75 -3.54 16.29
C GLY A 283 -14.82 -4.52 15.11
N LYS A 284 -14.99 -5.80 15.43
CA LYS A 284 -14.95 -6.93 14.46
C LYS A 284 -15.96 -6.81 13.31
N ALA A 285 -17.03 -6.05 13.49
CA ALA A 285 -18.02 -5.84 12.43
C ALA A 285 -17.50 -5.07 11.23
N LEU A 286 -16.43 -4.27 11.40
CA LEU A 286 -15.83 -3.47 10.34
C LEU A 286 -15.02 -4.33 9.32
N TRP A 287 -14.49 -5.45 9.76
CA TRP A 287 -13.71 -6.33 8.89
C TRP A 287 -13.82 -7.79 9.33
N LYS A 288 -14.84 -8.46 8.83
CA LYS A 288 -15.14 -9.85 9.18
C LYS A 288 -14.08 -10.79 8.60
N ALA A 289 -13.80 -11.87 9.30
CA ALA A 289 -13.11 -13.01 8.73
C ALA A 289 -13.98 -13.63 7.61
N PRO A 290 -13.37 -14.24 6.58
CA PRO A 290 -14.09 -14.91 5.52
C PRO A 290 -14.88 -16.12 6.03
#